data_79e31d2ca146be47e1bedd6bf5f22335
#
_entry.id   79e31d2ca146be47e1bedd6bf5f22335
#
_cell.length_a   1.000
_cell.length_b   1.000
_cell.length_c   1.000
_cell.angle_alpha   90.00
_cell.angle_beta   90.00
_cell.angle_gamma   90.00
#
_symmetry.space_group_name_H-M   'P 1'
#
loop_
_entity.id
_entity.type
_entity.pdbx_description
1 polymer ?
#
loop_
_entity_poly.entity_id
_entity_poly.type
_entity_poly.pdbx_seq_one_letter_code
_entity_poly.pdbx_strand_id
1 'polypeptide(L)'
;MSPPRYGGAFWIALAIGAALMAFGAVGLVGDSGVGAGAEVGGWLVGADVAHDFVLAPLACLVGAAVARVLPRWCRAPVQAALLMSGVLLIVVFPALRGFGRDQVPDNPSVQPLDYTSATLTALAVVWTAAGVWLVVRLATAARERRRPPTRATPGGPPTSPR
;
A
#
# COMPACT_ATOMS: atom_id res chain seq x y z
N MET A 1 27.74 13.19 12.73
CA MET A 1 26.59 13.38 11.81
C MET A 1 25.76 14.55 12.36
N SER A 2 25.69 15.67 11.68
CA SER A 2 24.84 16.81 12.11
C SER A 2 23.38 16.46 11.84
N PRO A 3 22.44 16.74 12.78
CA PRO A 3 21.02 16.45 12.56
C PRO A 3 20.50 17.29 11.38
N PRO A 4 19.57 16.76 10.58
CA PRO A 4 18.98 17.47 9.46
C PRO A 4 18.29 18.74 9.97
N ARG A 5 18.64 19.91 9.40
CA ARG A 5 17.97 21.16 9.70
C ARG A 5 16.73 21.26 8.82
N TYR A 6 15.57 21.02 9.40
CA TYR A 6 14.30 21.21 8.71
C TYR A 6 14.06 22.69 8.44
N GLY A 7 13.71 23.05 7.19
CA GLY A 7 13.40 24.43 6.81
C GLY A 7 12.08 24.93 7.43
N GLY A 8 11.86 26.26 7.40
CA GLY A 8 10.63 26.88 7.95
C GLY A 8 9.34 26.29 7.38
N ALA A 9 9.33 25.91 6.09
CA ALA A 9 8.19 25.26 5.45
C ALA A 9 7.78 23.93 6.12
N PHE A 10 8.74 23.16 6.64
CA PHE A 10 8.45 21.94 7.38
C PHE A 10 7.68 22.22 8.68
N TRP A 11 8.14 23.21 9.45
CA TRP A 11 7.49 23.56 10.72
C TRP A 11 6.09 24.15 10.52
N ILE A 12 5.90 24.93 9.44
CA ILE A 12 4.57 25.45 9.06
C ILE A 12 3.64 24.30 8.69
N ALA A 13 4.07 23.38 7.85
CA ALA A 13 3.27 22.23 7.46
C ALA A 13 2.93 21.34 8.66
N LEU A 14 3.87 21.12 9.57
CA LEU A 14 3.65 20.38 10.81
C LEU A 14 2.61 21.05 11.71
N ALA A 15 2.72 22.38 11.89
CA ALA A 15 1.76 23.14 12.72
C ALA A 15 0.36 23.11 12.11
N ILE A 16 0.22 23.28 10.79
CA ILE A 16 -1.07 23.18 10.09
C ILE A 16 -1.66 21.77 10.25
N GLY A 17 -0.85 20.73 10.04
CA GLY A 17 -1.29 19.33 10.20
C GLY A 17 -1.76 19.02 11.62
N ALA A 18 -1.01 19.46 12.63
CA ALA A 18 -1.37 19.31 14.04
C ALA A 18 -2.66 20.08 14.39
N ALA A 19 -2.85 21.29 13.87
CA ALA A 19 -4.06 22.08 14.07
C ALA A 19 -5.30 21.41 13.44
N LEU A 20 -5.17 20.87 12.22
CA LEU A 20 -6.24 20.13 11.55
C LEU A 20 -6.61 18.84 12.30
N MET A 21 -5.62 18.12 12.80
CA MET A 21 -5.85 16.91 13.63
C MET A 21 -6.57 17.27 14.95
N ALA A 22 -6.12 18.33 15.63
CA ALA A 22 -6.75 18.78 16.85
C ALA A 22 -8.21 19.24 16.62
N PHE A 23 -8.44 19.98 15.53
CA PHE A 23 -9.79 20.41 15.14
C PHE A 23 -10.71 19.23 14.86
N GLY A 24 -10.23 18.22 14.10
CA GLY A 24 -10.98 16.98 13.84
C GLY A 24 -11.28 16.19 15.11
N ALA A 25 -10.31 16.07 16.02
CA ALA A 25 -10.49 15.39 17.30
C ALA A 25 -11.51 16.09 18.20
N VAL A 26 -11.47 17.42 18.29
CA VAL A 26 -12.45 18.23 19.06
C VAL A 26 -13.85 18.08 18.46
N GLY A 27 -14.00 18.13 17.13
CA GLY A 27 -15.28 17.91 16.46
C GLY A 27 -15.85 16.53 16.73
N LEU A 28 -15.02 15.48 16.65
CA LEU A 28 -15.42 14.10 16.93
C LEU A 28 -15.95 13.90 18.35
N VAL A 29 -15.30 14.53 19.35
CA VAL A 29 -15.72 14.42 20.75
C VAL A 29 -16.94 15.32 21.04
N GLY A 30 -17.02 16.51 20.42
CA GLY A 30 -18.07 17.50 20.64
C GLY A 30 -19.42 17.10 20.06
N ASP A 31 -19.47 16.60 18.83
CA ASP A 31 -20.71 16.26 18.12
C ASP A 31 -21.32 14.90 18.54
N SER A 32 -20.50 13.99 19.04
CA SER A 32 -20.91 12.61 19.31
C SER A 32 -21.36 12.37 20.77
N GLY A 33 -21.18 13.31 21.67
CA GLY A 33 -21.31 13.07 23.11
C GLY A 33 -20.18 12.21 23.70
N VAL A 34 -20.01 12.21 25.01
CA VAL A 34 -18.86 11.53 25.67
C VAL A 34 -18.82 10.02 25.42
N GLY A 35 -19.97 9.37 25.23
CA GLY A 35 -20.07 7.93 24.98
C GLY A 35 -19.52 7.52 23.60
N ALA A 36 -19.92 8.22 22.55
CA ALA A 36 -19.50 7.92 21.17
C ALA A 36 -18.03 8.26 20.93
N GLY A 37 -17.48 9.28 21.59
CA GLY A 37 -16.05 9.58 21.53
C GLY A 37 -15.18 8.46 22.12
N ALA A 38 -15.63 7.82 23.20
CA ALA A 38 -14.95 6.68 23.81
C ALA A 38 -15.02 5.43 22.91
N GLU A 39 -16.16 5.19 22.26
CA GLU A 39 -16.30 4.09 21.27
C GLU A 39 -15.37 4.27 20.07
N VAL A 40 -15.36 5.45 19.46
CA VAL A 40 -14.48 5.75 18.34
C VAL A 40 -13.01 5.65 18.77
N GLY A 41 -12.65 6.17 19.94
CA GLY A 41 -11.31 6.02 20.51
C GLY A 41 -10.92 4.56 20.71
N GLY A 42 -11.84 3.74 21.22
CA GLY A 42 -11.65 2.29 21.37
C GLY A 42 -11.41 1.58 20.03
N TRP A 43 -12.20 1.95 19.02
CA TRP A 43 -12.01 1.41 17.66
C TRP A 43 -10.68 1.81 17.04
N LEU A 44 -10.24 3.06 17.20
CA LEU A 44 -8.96 3.55 16.68
C LEU A 44 -7.79 2.81 17.35
N VAL A 45 -7.79 2.74 18.68
CA VAL A 45 -6.74 2.02 19.43
C VAL A 45 -6.77 0.53 19.09
N GLY A 46 -7.95 -0.08 19.03
CA GLY A 46 -8.09 -1.49 18.66
C GLY A 46 -7.61 -1.79 17.25
N ALA A 47 -7.90 -0.92 16.28
CA ALA A 47 -7.42 -1.04 14.92
C ALA A 47 -5.89 -0.89 14.82
N ASP A 48 -5.30 0.05 15.57
CA ASP A 48 -3.85 0.30 15.62
C ASP A 48 -3.12 -0.92 16.22
N VAL A 49 -3.62 -1.44 17.34
CA VAL A 49 -3.08 -2.66 17.96
C VAL A 49 -3.21 -3.87 17.02
N ALA A 50 -4.36 -4.05 16.38
CA ALA A 50 -4.56 -5.14 15.41
C ALA A 50 -3.63 -5.00 14.20
N HIS A 51 -3.41 -3.76 13.73
CA HIS A 51 -2.47 -3.49 12.65
C HIS A 51 -1.04 -3.88 13.04
N ASP A 52 -0.54 -3.39 14.17
CA ASP A 52 0.87 -3.55 14.54
C ASP A 52 1.20 -4.97 15.03
N PHE A 53 0.29 -5.62 15.75
CA PHE A 53 0.54 -6.95 16.34
C PHE A 53 0.06 -8.12 15.47
N VAL A 54 -0.85 -7.89 14.53
CA VAL A 54 -1.38 -8.95 13.69
C VAL A 54 -1.06 -8.72 12.22
N LEU A 55 -1.50 -7.59 11.65
CA LEU A 55 -1.38 -7.36 10.20
C LEU A 55 0.07 -7.14 9.76
N ALA A 56 0.84 -6.32 10.46
CA ALA A 56 2.21 -6.04 10.08
C ALA A 56 3.12 -7.29 10.20
N PRO A 57 3.11 -8.08 11.28
CA PRO A 57 3.85 -9.34 11.35
C PRO A 57 3.41 -10.35 10.29
N LEU A 58 2.10 -10.47 10.02
CA LEU A 58 1.59 -11.36 8.98
C LEU A 58 2.08 -10.94 7.59
N ALA A 59 2.04 -9.66 7.28
CA ALA A 59 2.55 -9.12 6.01
C ALA A 59 4.06 -9.38 5.86
N CYS A 60 4.84 -9.22 6.93
CA CYS A 60 6.26 -9.55 6.95
C CYS A 60 6.51 -11.04 6.71
N LEU A 61 5.75 -11.93 7.37
CA LEU A 61 5.87 -13.37 7.19
C LEU A 61 5.52 -13.80 5.76
N VAL A 62 4.44 -13.29 5.19
CA VAL A 62 4.04 -13.54 3.81
C VAL A 62 5.11 -13.01 2.85
N GLY A 63 5.61 -11.79 3.07
CA GLY A 63 6.69 -11.21 2.28
C GLY A 63 7.98 -12.04 2.32
N ALA A 64 8.35 -12.55 3.49
CA ALA A 64 9.50 -13.42 3.67
C ALA A 64 9.30 -14.79 2.99
N ALA A 65 8.11 -15.37 3.09
CA ALA A 65 7.76 -16.63 2.42
C ALA A 65 7.85 -16.47 0.89
N VAL A 66 7.25 -15.41 0.33
CA VAL A 66 7.36 -15.07 -1.10
C VAL A 66 8.82 -14.89 -1.50
N ALA A 67 9.63 -14.22 -0.67
CA ALA A 67 11.05 -14.02 -0.96
C ALA A 67 11.86 -15.31 -0.91
N ARG A 68 11.44 -16.33 -0.17
CA ARG A 68 12.10 -17.65 -0.12
C ARG A 68 11.68 -18.57 -1.26
N VAL A 69 10.40 -18.58 -1.60
CA VAL A 69 9.82 -19.53 -2.55
C VAL A 69 9.94 -19.06 -3.99
N LEU A 70 9.74 -17.75 -4.24
CA LEU A 70 9.71 -17.22 -5.60
C LEU A 70 11.10 -16.75 -6.08
N PRO A 71 11.41 -16.95 -7.36
CA PRO A 71 12.62 -16.39 -7.97
C PRO A 71 12.58 -14.86 -8.00
N ARG A 72 13.77 -14.23 -7.97
CA ARG A 72 13.92 -12.77 -7.80
C ARG A 72 13.15 -11.92 -8.83
N TRP A 73 12.95 -12.44 -10.02
CA TRP A 73 12.31 -11.70 -11.11
C TRP A 73 10.80 -11.51 -10.92
N CYS A 74 10.10 -12.42 -10.21
CA CYS A 74 8.65 -12.34 -9.98
C CYS A 74 8.27 -11.84 -8.58
N ARG A 75 9.23 -11.70 -7.64
CA ARG A 75 8.94 -11.29 -6.25
C ARG A 75 8.19 -9.98 -6.17
N ALA A 76 8.71 -8.93 -6.82
CA ALA A 76 8.14 -7.59 -6.71
C ALA A 76 6.69 -7.50 -7.24
N PRO A 77 6.34 -8.01 -8.44
CA PRO A 77 4.95 -8.02 -8.89
C PRO A 77 4.03 -8.80 -7.97
N VAL A 78 4.46 -9.97 -7.50
CA VAL A 78 3.63 -10.82 -6.61
C VAL A 78 3.45 -10.18 -5.23
N GLN A 79 4.52 -9.63 -4.64
CA GLN A 79 4.41 -8.92 -3.35
C GLN A 79 3.52 -7.69 -3.45
N ALA A 80 3.61 -6.92 -4.53
CA ALA A 80 2.74 -5.78 -4.77
C ALA A 80 1.27 -6.22 -4.91
N ALA A 81 1.00 -7.27 -5.68
CA ALA A 81 -0.35 -7.81 -5.84
C ALA A 81 -0.94 -8.31 -4.51
N LEU A 82 -0.15 -9.04 -3.72
CA LEU A 82 -0.57 -9.53 -2.40
C LEU A 82 -0.85 -8.37 -1.44
N LEU A 83 0.01 -7.35 -1.41
CA LEU A 83 -0.20 -6.17 -0.57
C LEU A 83 -1.48 -5.43 -0.95
N MET A 84 -1.66 -5.14 -2.24
CA MET A 84 -2.87 -4.47 -2.74
C MET A 84 -4.13 -5.29 -2.47
N SER A 85 -4.07 -6.62 -2.65
CA SER A 85 -5.18 -7.53 -2.33
C SER A 85 -5.50 -7.52 -0.85
N GLY A 86 -4.49 -7.54 0.02
CA GLY A 86 -4.66 -7.48 1.47
C GLY A 86 -5.33 -6.18 1.91
N VAL A 87 -4.84 -5.03 1.44
CA VAL A 87 -5.44 -3.72 1.73
C VAL A 87 -6.88 -3.66 1.24
N LEU A 88 -7.15 -4.09 0.00
CA LEU A 88 -8.49 -4.10 -0.58
C LEU A 88 -9.45 -4.94 0.26
N LEU A 89 -9.05 -6.15 0.67
CA LEU A 89 -9.88 -7.04 1.47
C LEU A 89 -10.17 -6.46 2.86
N ILE A 90 -9.21 -5.84 3.50
CA ILE A 90 -9.40 -5.18 4.80
C ILE A 90 -10.41 -4.02 4.68
N VAL A 91 -10.24 -3.17 3.67
CA VAL A 91 -11.12 -2.01 3.47
C VAL A 91 -12.55 -2.43 3.13
N VAL A 92 -12.71 -3.48 2.30
CA VAL A 92 -14.03 -3.92 1.83
C VAL A 92 -14.71 -4.88 2.82
N PHE A 93 -13.97 -5.44 3.79
CA PHE A 93 -14.48 -6.44 4.72
C PHE A 93 -15.80 -6.06 5.40
N PRO A 94 -15.99 -4.84 5.95
CA PRO A 94 -17.25 -4.46 6.59
C PRO A 94 -18.44 -4.50 5.60
N ALA A 95 -18.21 -4.08 4.35
CA ALA A 95 -19.24 -4.10 3.31
C ALA A 95 -19.58 -5.53 2.86
N LEU A 96 -18.58 -6.42 2.74
CA LEU A 96 -18.80 -7.85 2.43
C LEU A 96 -19.57 -8.57 3.53
N ARG A 97 -19.38 -8.16 4.79
CA ARG A 97 -20.11 -8.71 5.95
C ARG A 97 -21.50 -8.10 6.12
N GLY A 98 -21.85 -7.07 5.36
CA GLY A 98 -23.16 -6.44 5.44
C GLY A 98 -23.40 -5.58 6.69
N PHE A 99 -22.34 -5.22 7.45
CA PHE A 99 -22.48 -4.50 8.73
C PHE A 99 -23.29 -3.22 8.61
N GLY A 100 -23.18 -2.48 7.50
CA GLY A 100 -24.00 -1.28 7.29
C GLY A 100 -25.49 -1.60 7.07
N ARG A 101 -25.81 -2.69 6.37
CA ARG A 101 -27.18 -3.12 6.10
C ARG A 101 -27.86 -3.62 7.39
N ASP A 102 -27.13 -4.31 8.25
CA ASP A 102 -27.65 -4.84 9.50
C ASP A 102 -28.02 -3.73 10.49
N GLN A 103 -27.36 -2.56 10.39
CA GLN A 103 -27.66 -1.40 11.24
C GLN A 103 -28.91 -0.62 10.78
N VAL A 104 -29.22 -0.64 9.49
CA VAL A 104 -30.35 0.10 8.91
C VAL A 104 -31.05 -0.77 7.85
N PRO A 105 -31.75 -1.84 8.27
CA PRO A 105 -32.30 -2.87 7.37
C PRO A 105 -33.34 -2.32 6.37
N ASP A 106 -34.03 -1.25 6.73
CA ASP A 106 -35.08 -0.66 5.90
C ASP A 106 -34.57 0.36 4.87
N ASN A 107 -33.25 0.60 4.82
CA ASN A 107 -32.66 1.56 3.90
C ASN A 107 -31.80 0.86 2.81
N PRO A 108 -32.35 0.61 1.61
CA PRO A 108 -31.62 -0.02 0.53
C PRO A 108 -30.43 0.80 -0.02
N SER A 109 -30.37 2.09 0.32
CA SER A 109 -29.28 2.97 -0.14
C SER A 109 -27.99 2.81 0.64
N VAL A 110 -28.02 2.14 1.80
CA VAL A 110 -26.82 1.99 2.67
C VAL A 110 -25.75 1.10 2.01
N GLN A 111 -26.17 0.07 1.26
CA GLN A 111 -25.27 -0.79 0.51
C GLN A 111 -25.88 -1.14 -0.87
N PRO A 112 -25.90 -0.21 -1.83
CA PRO A 112 -26.58 -0.38 -3.11
C PRO A 112 -25.84 -1.27 -4.09
N LEU A 113 -24.55 -1.59 -3.86
CA LEU A 113 -23.70 -2.32 -4.78
C LEU A 113 -23.56 -3.81 -4.39
N ASP A 114 -23.31 -4.65 -5.40
CA ASP A 114 -22.78 -5.99 -5.16
C ASP A 114 -21.27 -5.92 -4.87
N TYR A 115 -20.94 -5.80 -3.58
CA TYR A 115 -19.56 -5.69 -3.12
C TYR A 115 -18.75 -6.95 -3.40
N THR A 116 -19.38 -8.11 -3.53
CA THR A 116 -18.70 -9.37 -3.85
C THR A 116 -18.15 -9.33 -5.27
N SER A 117 -19.00 -9.03 -6.24
CA SER A 117 -18.57 -8.98 -7.64
C SER A 117 -17.61 -7.82 -7.91
N ALA A 118 -17.83 -6.67 -7.26
CA ALA A 118 -16.91 -5.52 -7.34
C ALA A 118 -15.52 -5.87 -6.78
N THR A 119 -15.47 -6.57 -5.64
CA THR A 119 -14.19 -7.01 -5.03
C THR A 119 -13.47 -8.01 -5.92
N LEU A 120 -14.17 -9.01 -6.46
CA LEU A 120 -13.57 -9.98 -7.38
C LEU A 120 -13.02 -9.30 -8.64
N THR A 121 -13.76 -8.35 -9.19
CA THR A 121 -13.30 -7.55 -10.33
C THR A 121 -12.05 -6.75 -10.00
N ALA A 122 -12.01 -6.08 -8.85
CA ALA A 122 -10.84 -5.32 -8.41
C ALA A 122 -9.62 -6.22 -8.20
N LEU A 123 -9.80 -7.40 -7.57
CA LEU A 123 -8.73 -8.39 -7.43
C LEU A 123 -8.24 -8.90 -8.79
N ALA A 124 -9.14 -9.18 -9.74
CA ALA A 124 -8.77 -9.57 -11.09
C ALA A 124 -7.93 -8.50 -11.79
N VAL A 125 -8.27 -7.21 -11.64
CA VAL A 125 -7.50 -6.08 -12.18
C VAL A 125 -6.10 -6.03 -11.54
N VAL A 126 -5.99 -6.16 -10.22
CA VAL A 126 -4.71 -6.15 -9.50
C VAL A 126 -3.79 -7.28 -10.00
N TRP A 127 -4.31 -8.50 -10.11
CA TRP A 127 -3.52 -9.66 -10.55
C TRP A 127 -3.19 -9.61 -12.05
N THR A 128 -4.08 -9.07 -12.87
CA THR A 128 -3.80 -8.84 -14.29
C THR A 128 -2.68 -7.81 -14.46
N ALA A 129 -2.72 -6.70 -13.72
CA ALA A 129 -1.66 -5.69 -13.74
C ALA A 129 -0.31 -6.27 -13.29
N ALA A 130 -0.29 -7.10 -12.24
CA ALA A 130 0.92 -7.79 -11.80
C ALA A 130 1.45 -8.77 -12.86
N GLY A 131 0.56 -9.49 -13.55
CA GLY A 131 0.90 -10.37 -14.65
C GLY A 131 1.51 -9.61 -15.83
N VAL A 132 0.90 -8.50 -16.24
CA VAL A 132 1.44 -7.62 -17.28
C VAL A 132 2.81 -7.08 -16.89
N TRP A 133 2.97 -6.60 -15.67
CA TRP A 133 4.26 -6.14 -15.16
C TRP A 133 5.33 -7.23 -15.26
N LEU A 134 4.97 -8.46 -14.87
CA LEU A 134 5.85 -9.61 -14.96
C LEU A 134 6.29 -9.90 -16.39
N VAL A 135 5.35 -9.94 -17.35
CA VAL A 135 5.62 -10.14 -18.76
C VAL A 135 6.55 -9.07 -19.32
N VAL A 136 6.30 -7.80 -19.00
CA VAL A 136 7.15 -6.68 -19.42
C VAL A 136 8.58 -6.85 -18.88
N ARG A 137 8.75 -7.21 -17.60
CA ARG A 137 10.09 -7.47 -17.02
C ARG A 137 10.83 -8.61 -17.70
N LEU A 138 10.13 -9.68 -18.02
CA LEU A 138 10.74 -10.82 -18.75
C LEU A 138 11.14 -10.44 -20.18
N ALA A 139 10.27 -9.68 -20.86
CA ALA A 139 10.56 -9.22 -22.22
C ALA A 139 11.77 -8.26 -22.26
N THR A 140 11.88 -7.35 -21.31
CA THR A 140 13.04 -6.44 -21.22
C THR A 140 14.32 -7.19 -20.90
N ALA A 141 14.31 -8.11 -19.95
CA ALA A 141 15.47 -8.95 -19.64
C ALA A 141 15.92 -9.83 -20.82
N ALA A 142 14.97 -10.37 -21.58
CA ALA A 142 15.27 -11.13 -22.78
C ALA A 142 15.91 -10.28 -23.91
N ARG A 143 15.45 -9.03 -24.06
CA ARG A 143 16.03 -8.07 -25.02
C ARG A 143 17.45 -7.68 -24.65
N GLU A 144 17.74 -7.45 -23.38
CA GLU A 144 19.09 -7.13 -22.90
C GLU A 144 20.08 -8.26 -23.16
N ARG A 145 19.66 -9.52 -22.95
CA ARG A 145 20.50 -10.70 -23.26
C ARG A 145 20.81 -10.87 -24.75
N ARG A 146 19.96 -10.35 -25.63
CA ARG A 146 20.14 -10.41 -27.10
C ARG A 146 20.96 -9.24 -27.65
N ARG A 147 21.27 -8.22 -26.88
CA ARG A 147 22.15 -7.14 -27.33
C ARG A 147 23.57 -7.68 -27.49
N PRO A 148 24.17 -7.57 -28.68
CA PRO A 148 25.56 -7.96 -28.87
C PRO A 148 26.45 -7.11 -27.96
N PRO A 149 27.55 -7.68 -27.42
CA PRO A 149 28.49 -6.91 -26.63
C PRO A 149 28.97 -5.73 -27.45
N THR A 150 28.81 -4.53 -26.90
CA THR A 150 29.33 -3.31 -27.51
C THR A 150 30.82 -3.55 -27.74
N ARG A 151 31.27 -3.65 -29.00
CA ARG A 151 32.69 -3.76 -29.33
C ARG A 151 33.39 -2.60 -28.61
N ALA A 152 34.19 -2.94 -27.61
CA ALA A 152 35.15 -1.97 -27.07
C ALA A 152 36.01 -1.52 -28.27
N THR A 153 35.98 -0.24 -28.55
CA THR A 153 36.82 0.36 -29.59
C THR A 153 38.27 0.05 -29.24
N PRO A 154 39.00 -0.75 -30.03
CA PRO A 154 40.40 -1.05 -29.73
C PRO A 154 41.22 0.21 -29.99
N GLY A 155 41.86 0.74 -28.95
CA GLY A 155 43.06 1.54 -29.12
C GLY A 155 42.84 3.01 -29.52
N GLY A 156 42.70 3.87 -28.52
CA GLY A 156 43.26 5.21 -28.66
C GLY A 156 44.78 5.07 -28.82
N PRO A 157 45.45 5.94 -29.65
CA PRO A 157 46.88 5.86 -29.85
C PRO A 157 47.64 6.05 -28.55
N PRO A 158 48.76 5.35 -28.32
CA PRO A 158 49.58 5.52 -27.13
C PRO A 158 50.10 6.96 -27.11
N THR A 159 49.72 7.67 -26.03
CA THR A 159 50.34 8.98 -25.74
C THR A 159 51.80 8.75 -25.44
N SER A 160 52.68 9.12 -26.40
CA SER A 160 54.10 9.10 -26.18
C SER A 160 54.49 10.10 -25.05
N PRO A 161 55.33 9.69 -24.09
CA PRO A 161 55.89 10.63 -23.11
C PRO A 161 56.92 11.53 -23.78
N ARG A 162 56.78 12.83 -23.58
CA ARG A 162 57.88 13.82 -23.74
C ARG A 162 58.45 14.18 -22.40
#